data_684819285e62f800562edc5f4d1eedbb
#
_entry.id   684819285e62f800562edc5f4d1eedbb
#
_cell.length_a   1.000
_cell.length_b   1.000
_cell.length_c   1.000
_cell.angle_alpha   90.00
_cell.angle_beta   90.00
_cell.angle_gamma   90.00
#
_symmetry.space_group_name_H-M   'P 1'
#
loop_
_entity.id
_entity.type
_entity.pdbx_description
1 polymer ?
#
loop_
_entity_poly.entity_id
_entity_poly.type
_entity_poly.pdbx_seq_one_letter_code
_entity_poly.pdbx_strand_id
1 'polypeptide(L)'
;MHVIFITGEDRWLCTLMLKEGFRVEYCAASDALTFAPEGFFEFYKQRRRWAPSTMANILDLLLDWKYVKKNNDSISMLYIIYHIFLFVSSLLTPGTIFLLIMGAIITAFPTIEPWLALVLNMLPVAVLIVSIFVTKEDTQVKLESSFTRPDSVVL
;
A
#
# COMPACT_ATOMS: atom_id res chain seq x y z
N MET A 1 5.28 15.29 3.56
CA MET A 1 5.67 14.37 2.49
C MET A 1 6.87 13.48 2.85
N HIS A 2 7.89 13.98 3.55
CA HIS A 2 9.08 13.20 3.96
C HIS A 2 8.79 11.91 4.76
N VAL A 3 7.81 11.88 5.63
CA VAL A 3 7.52 10.72 6.50
C VAL A 3 7.08 9.47 5.74
N ILE A 4 6.40 9.62 4.61
CA ILE A 4 5.90 8.51 3.80
C ILE A 4 7.06 7.76 3.10
N PHE A 5 8.12 8.47 2.76
CA PHE A 5 9.29 7.89 2.12
C PHE A 5 10.22 7.15 3.11
N ILE A 6 10.28 7.60 4.36
CA ILE A 6 11.09 6.97 5.42
C ILE A 6 10.56 5.56 5.76
N THR A 7 9.25 5.32 5.61
CA THR A 7 8.64 4.02 5.91
C THR A 7 8.85 2.93 4.85
N GLY A 8 9.39 3.28 3.68
CA GLY A 8 9.73 2.36 2.60
C GLY A 8 11.09 2.71 2.01
N GLU A 9 12.09 2.88 2.87
CA GLU A 9 13.43 3.37 2.55
C GLU A 9 14.13 2.58 1.45
N ASP A 10 13.96 1.25 1.44
CA ASP A 10 14.52 0.34 0.43
C ASP A 10 14.00 0.67 -0.97
N ARG A 11 12.70 0.82 -1.13
CA ARG A 11 12.09 1.18 -2.42
C ARG A 11 12.40 2.61 -2.83
N TRP A 12 12.40 3.52 -1.86
CA TRP A 12 12.75 4.91 -2.08
C TRP A 12 14.19 5.04 -2.57
N LEU A 13 15.12 4.32 -1.94
CA LEU A 13 16.50 4.28 -2.36
C LEU A 13 16.64 3.79 -3.81
N CYS A 14 15.96 2.69 -4.17
CA CYS A 14 15.96 2.20 -5.56
C CYS A 14 15.41 3.25 -6.54
N THR A 15 14.35 3.96 -6.18
CA THR A 15 13.77 5.03 -7.02
C THR A 15 14.76 6.18 -7.22
N LEU A 16 15.46 6.60 -6.16
CA LEU A 16 16.50 7.63 -6.26
C LEU A 16 17.66 7.18 -7.13
N MET A 17 18.14 5.95 -6.97
CA MET A 17 19.20 5.40 -7.82
C MET A 17 18.80 5.40 -9.29
N LEU A 18 17.56 5.01 -9.60
CA LEU A 18 17.05 5.04 -10.97
C LEU A 18 16.97 6.47 -11.53
N LYS A 19 16.60 7.47 -10.71
CA LYS A 19 16.56 8.88 -11.10
C LYS A 19 17.95 9.44 -11.40
N GLU A 20 18.96 9.03 -10.64
CA GLU A 20 20.35 9.44 -10.83
C GLU A 20 21.09 8.68 -11.95
N GLY A 21 20.40 7.81 -12.67
CA GLY A 21 20.95 7.08 -13.82
C GLY A 21 21.62 5.75 -13.49
N PHE A 22 21.56 5.31 -12.23
CA PHE A 22 22.11 4.01 -11.83
C PHE A 22 21.21 2.87 -12.28
N ARG A 23 21.81 1.71 -12.51
CA ARG A 23 21.10 0.47 -12.81
C ARG A 23 20.98 -0.37 -11.55
N VAL A 24 19.78 -0.88 -11.30
CA VAL A 24 19.51 -1.80 -10.19
C VAL A 24 19.38 -3.20 -10.77
N GLU A 25 20.19 -4.14 -10.26
CA GLU A 25 20.20 -5.53 -10.71
C GLU A 25 19.89 -6.47 -9.55
N TYR A 26 19.22 -7.57 -9.86
CA TYR A 26 18.97 -8.64 -8.93
C TYR A 26 20.14 -9.62 -8.89
N CYS A 27 20.65 -9.93 -7.70
CA CYS A 27 21.69 -10.93 -7.50
C CYS A 27 21.14 -12.08 -6.65
N ALA A 28 20.96 -13.24 -7.27
CA ALA A 28 20.40 -14.43 -6.59
C ALA A 28 21.33 -15.04 -5.54
N ALA A 29 22.63 -14.73 -5.59
CA ALA A 29 23.63 -15.18 -4.63
C ALA A 29 23.72 -14.32 -3.36
N SER A 30 22.96 -13.22 -3.32
CA SER A 30 22.92 -12.33 -2.15
C SER A 30 21.78 -12.74 -1.22
N ASP A 31 22.14 -13.28 -0.07
CA ASP A 31 21.19 -13.67 0.95
C ASP A 31 21.02 -12.56 1.99
N ALA A 32 19.78 -12.26 2.33
CA ALA A 32 19.42 -11.35 3.41
C ALA A 32 18.56 -12.07 4.43
N LEU A 33 19.07 -12.20 5.66
CA LEU A 33 18.30 -12.76 6.75
C LEU A 33 17.33 -11.72 7.30
N THR A 34 16.04 -12.03 7.26
CA THR A 34 14.99 -11.15 7.76
C THR A 34 13.96 -11.95 8.54
N PHE A 35 13.38 -11.33 9.55
CA PHE A 35 12.29 -11.93 10.31
C PHE A 35 10.95 -11.58 9.69
N ALA A 36 10.14 -12.60 9.39
CA ALA A 36 8.77 -12.41 8.97
C ALA A 36 7.87 -12.06 10.17
N PRO A 37 6.83 -11.26 10.00
CA PRO A 37 5.87 -11.02 11.08
C PRO A 37 5.15 -12.32 11.44
N GLU A 38 5.19 -12.71 12.72
CA GLU A 38 4.57 -13.94 13.21
C GLU A 38 3.09 -13.76 13.51
N GLY A 39 2.67 -12.55 13.86
CA GLY A 39 1.30 -12.21 14.24
C GLY A 39 0.54 -11.44 13.17
N PHE A 40 -0.80 -11.63 13.14
CA PHE A 40 -1.68 -10.90 12.22
C PHE A 40 -1.57 -9.37 12.38
N PHE A 41 -1.46 -8.86 13.61
CA PHE A 41 -1.36 -7.43 13.87
C PHE A 41 -0.04 -6.82 13.38
N GLU A 42 1.07 -7.55 13.49
CA GLU A 42 2.36 -7.12 12.95
C GLU A 42 2.33 -7.07 11.44
N PHE A 43 1.75 -8.10 10.81
CA PHE A 43 1.52 -8.13 9.37
C PHE A 43 0.64 -6.95 8.92
N TYR A 44 -0.46 -6.67 9.64
CA TYR A 44 -1.33 -5.54 9.34
C TYR A 44 -0.60 -4.20 9.44
N LYS A 45 0.18 -3.97 10.52
CA LYS A 45 1.01 -2.77 10.69
C LYS A 45 2.02 -2.60 9.55
N GLN A 46 2.66 -3.69 9.13
CA GLN A 46 3.60 -3.70 8.03
C GLN A 46 2.90 -3.29 6.71
N ARG A 47 1.77 -3.91 6.38
CA ARG A 47 1.01 -3.62 5.15
C ARG A 47 0.43 -2.21 5.12
N ARG A 48 -0.04 -1.72 6.26
CA ARG A 48 -0.52 -0.34 6.41
C ARG A 48 0.56 0.70 6.05
N ARG A 49 1.82 0.42 6.36
CA ARG A 49 2.94 1.30 5.99
C ARG A 49 3.36 1.14 4.53
N TRP A 50 3.34 -0.07 4.01
CA TRP A 50 3.81 -0.36 2.67
C TRP A 50 2.91 0.19 1.56
N ALA A 51 1.59 0.15 1.74
CA ALA A 51 0.65 0.61 0.72
C ALA A 51 0.85 2.09 0.33
N PRO A 52 0.83 3.07 1.26
CA PRO A 52 1.04 4.47 0.91
C PRO A 52 2.46 4.75 0.40
N SER A 53 3.48 4.07 0.94
CA SER A 53 4.86 4.21 0.48
C SER A 53 5.04 3.71 -0.96
N THR A 54 4.43 2.58 -1.32
CA THR A 54 4.47 2.05 -2.69
C THR A 54 3.82 3.02 -3.68
N MET A 55 2.64 3.55 -3.32
CA MET A 55 1.94 4.54 -4.15
C MET A 55 2.74 5.82 -4.34
N ALA A 56 3.33 6.34 -3.25
CA ALA A 56 4.16 7.54 -3.29
C ALA A 56 5.38 7.36 -4.20
N ASN A 57 6.06 6.21 -4.12
CA ASN A 57 7.22 5.90 -4.97
C ASN A 57 6.86 5.78 -6.46
N ILE A 58 5.75 5.12 -6.78
CA ILE A 58 5.29 5.02 -8.17
C ILE A 58 4.92 6.41 -8.69
N LEU A 59 4.20 7.19 -7.92
CA LEU A 59 3.78 8.53 -8.30
C LEU A 59 4.99 9.45 -8.53
N ASP A 60 5.97 9.42 -7.64
CA ASP A 60 7.19 10.20 -7.74
C ASP A 60 8.00 9.85 -9.00
N LEU A 61 8.12 8.55 -9.31
CA LEU A 61 8.75 8.08 -10.54
C LEU A 61 8.00 8.56 -11.79
N LEU A 62 6.66 8.52 -11.75
CA LEU A 62 5.82 8.94 -12.88
C LEU A 62 5.80 10.46 -13.07
N LEU A 63 5.85 11.25 -12.00
CA LEU A 63 5.91 12.71 -12.11
C LEU A 63 7.21 13.17 -12.77
N ASP A 64 8.31 12.52 -12.45
CA ASP A 64 9.64 12.85 -12.96
C ASP A 64 10.08 11.98 -14.15
N TRP A 65 9.16 11.30 -14.84
CA TRP A 65 9.50 10.34 -15.90
C TRP A 65 10.42 10.90 -17.01
N LYS A 66 10.25 12.19 -17.35
CA LYS A 66 11.09 12.86 -18.37
C LYS A 66 12.53 13.00 -17.90
N TYR A 67 12.72 13.37 -16.64
CA TYR A 67 14.04 13.50 -16.02
C TYR A 67 14.72 12.12 -15.93
N VAL A 68 13.99 11.14 -15.45
CA VAL A 68 14.46 9.75 -15.32
C VAL A 68 14.89 9.19 -16.67
N LYS A 69 14.10 9.37 -17.72
CA LYS A 69 14.43 8.90 -19.07
C LYS A 69 15.64 9.62 -19.68
N LYS A 70 15.81 10.91 -19.34
CA LYS A 70 16.96 11.68 -19.85
C LYS A 70 18.28 11.26 -19.20
N ASN A 71 18.24 10.93 -17.90
CA ASN A 71 19.44 10.59 -17.13
C ASN A 71 19.77 9.10 -17.16
N ASN A 72 18.79 8.24 -17.47
CA ASN A 72 18.95 6.79 -17.40
C ASN A 72 18.57 6.12 -18.72
N ASP A 73 19.57 5.77 -19.51
CA ASP A 73 19.41 5.08 -20.79
C ASP A 73 18.90 3.64 -20.63
N SER A 74 19.03 3.06 -19.45
CA SER A 74 18.55 1.70 -19.16
C SER A 74 17.04 1.61 -19.01
N ILE A 75 16.36 2.75 -18.79
CA ILE A 75 14.90 2.79 -18.61
C ILE A 75 14.21 3.01 -19.95
N SER A 76 13.50 1.98 -20.40
CA SER A 76 12.69 2.04 -21.62
C SER A 76 11.35 2.75 -21.37
N MET A 77 10.73 3.26 -22.44
CA MET A 77 9.36 3.79 -22.37
C MET A 77 8.35 2.74 -21.89
N LEU A 78 8.59 1.48 -22.22
CA LEU A 78 7.75 0.35 -21.81
C LEU A 78 7.70 0.21 -20.27
N TYR A 79 8.82 0.46 -19.60
CA TYR A 79 8.91 0.48 -18.14
C TYR A 79 8.01 1.56 -17.52
N ILE A 80 7.98 2.75 -18.09
CA ILE A 80 7.12 3.84 -17.62
C ILE A 80 5.65 3.50 -17.84
N ILE A 81 5.28 2.98 -19.02
CA ILE A 81 3.92 2.53 -19.34
C ILE A 81 3.47 1.45 -18.33
N TYR A 82 4.33 0.48 -18.03
CA TYR A 82 4.05 -0.54 -17.02
C TYR A 82 3.74 0.07 -15.65
N HIS A 83 4.49 1.07 -15.20
CA HIS A 83 4.24 1.75 -13.92
C HIS A 83 2.95 2.57 -13.93
N ILE A 84 2.56 3.15 -15.07
CA ILE A 84 1.25 3.79 -15.21
C ILE A 84 0.14 2.74 -15.04
N PHE A 85 0.25 1.57 -15.69
CA PHE A 85 -0.71 0.49 -15.52
C PHE A 85 -0.79 -0.01 -14.07
N LEU A 86 0.35 -0.18 -13.40
CA LEU A 86 0.39 -0.55 -11.98
C LEU A 86 -0.33 0.49 -11.10
N PHE A 87 -0.09 1.77 -11.35
CA PHE A 87 -0.72 2.85 -10.59
C PHE A 87 -2.23 2.86 -10.79
N VAL A 88 -2.70 2.84 -12.04
CA VAL A 88 -4.13 2.80 -12.37
C VAL A 88 -4.79 1.55 -11.79
N SER A 89 -4.18 0.38 -11.95
CA SER A 89 -4.67 -0.88 -11.38
C SER A 89 -4.81 -0.82 -9.86
N SER A 90 -3.84 -0.24 -9.16
CA SER A 90 -3.89 -0.11 -7.71
C SER A 90 -4.99 0.83 -7.21
N LEU A 91 -5.34 1.86 -8.01
CA LEU A 91 -6.48 2.74 -7.72
C LEU A 91 -7.82 2.07 -7.98
N LEU A 92 -7.89 1.20 -9.00
CA LEU A 92 -9.13 0.48 -9.35
C LEU A 92 -9.40 -0.73 -8.44
N THR A 93 -8.37 -1.31 -7.84
CA THR A 93 -8.48 -2.53 -7.03
C THR A 93 -9.54 -2.43 -5.90
N PRO A 94 -9.62 -1.35 -5.11
CA PRO A 94 -10.67 -1.24 -4.08
C PRO A 94 -12.09 -1.28 -4.67
N GLY A 95 -12.29 -0.64 -5.83
CA GLY A 95 -13.56 -0.63 -6.54
C GLY A 95 -13.94 -2.01 -7.06
N THR A 96 -12.99 -2.76 -7.62
CA THR A 96 -13.23 -4.13 -8.10
C THR A 96 -13.57 -5.09 -6.96
N ILE A 97 -12.89 -4.98 -5.83
CA ILE A 97 -13.20 -5.78 -4.63
C ILE A 97 -14.61 -5.45 -4.13
N PHE A 98 -14.97 -4.16 -4.10
CA PHE A 98 -16.30 -3.71 -3.72
C PHE A 98 -17.39 -4.34 -4.61
N LEU A 99 -17.23 -4.29 -5.93
CA LEU A 99 -18.16 -4.89 -6.88
C LEU A 99 -18.24 -6.41 -6.75
N LEU A 100 -17.11 -7.07 -6.48
CA LEU A 100 -17.06 -8.52 -6.29
C LEU A 100 -17.83 -8.94 -5.04
N ILE A 101 -17.66 -8.24 -3.92
CA ILE A 101 -18.40 -8.51 -2.69
C ILE A 101 -19.89 -8.27 -2.90
N MET A 102 -20.27 -7.18 -3.56
CA MET A 102 -21.65 -6.87 -3.89
C MET A 102 -22.30 -7.96 -4.76
N GLY A 103 -21.57 -8.41 -5.81
CA GLY A 103 -22.03 -9.51 -6.66
C GLY A 103 -22.18 -10.82 -5.88
N ALA A 104 -21.23 -11.13 -4.98
CA ALA A 104 -21.30 -12.31 -4.13
C ALA A 104 -22.52 -12.28 -3.20
N ILE A 105 -22.85 -11.14 -2.59
CA ILE A 105 -24.02 -10.97 -1.72
C ILE A 105 -25.32 -11.22 -2.52
N ILE A 106 -25.45 -10.59 -3.70
CA ILE A 106 -26.64 -10.74 -4.55
C ILE A 106 -26.81 -12.19 -5.01
N THR A 107 -25.72 -12.89 -5.32
CA THR A 107 -25.76 -14.26 -5.81
C THR A 107 -26.07 -15.26 -4.67
N ALA A 108 -25.50 -15.03 -3.48
CA ALA A 108 -25.72 -15.89 -2.33
C ALA A 108 -27.12 -15.76 -1.74
N PHE A 109 -27.71 -14.57 -1.85
CA PHE A 109 -29.01 -14.25 -1.28
C PHE A 109 -29.94 -13.63 -2.32
N PRO A 110 -30.52 -14.42 -3.23
CA PRO A 110 -31.38 -13.92 -4.32
C PRO A 110 -32.63 -13.16 -3.86
N THR A 111 -33.02 -13.32 -2.60
CA THR A 111 -34.17 -12.65 -1.98
C THR A 111 -33.87 -11.22 -1.53
N ILE A 112 -32.58 -10.83 -1.50
CA ILE A 112 -32.18 -9.50 -1.05
C ILE A 112 -32.29 -8.53 -2.23
N GLU A 113 -32.98 -7.42 -2.00
CA GLU A 113 -33.05 -6.30 -2.94
C GLU A 113 -31.63 -5.74 -3.20
N PRO A 114 -31.26 -5.42 -4.45
CA PRO A 114 -29.92 -4.94 -4.80
C PRO A 114 -29.46 -3.69 -4.02
N TRP A 115 -30.41 -2.81 -3.65
CA TRP A 115 -30.11 -1.63 -2.83
C TRP A 115 -29.70 -2.00 -1.40
N LEU A 116 -30.28 -3.07 -0.82
CA LEU A 116 -29.91 -3.55 0.51
C LEU A 116 -28.51 -4.19 0.49
N ALA A 117 -28.16 -4.91 -0.56
CA ALA A 117 -26.81 -5.43 -0.78
C ALA A 117 -25.78 -4.28 -0.86
N LEU A 118 -26.14 -3.18 -1.52
CA LEU A 118 -25.32 -1.97 -1.59
C LEU A 118 -25.10 -1.35 -0.19
N VAL A 119 -26.18 -1.20 0.59
CA VAL A 119 -26.12 -0.64 1.95
C VAL A 119 -25.24 -1.52 2.85
N LEU A 120 -25.41 -2.84 2.81
CA LEU A 120 -24.59 -3.79 3.58
C LEU A 120 -23.11 -3.70 3.21
N ASN A 121 -22.81 -3.55 1.92
CA ASN A 121 -21.44 -3.43 1.43
C ASN A 121 -20.82 -2.07 1.78
N MET A 122 -21.63 -1.00 1.86
CA MET A 122 -21.18 0.33 2.28
C MET A 122 -20.98 0.45 3.80
N LEU A 123 -21.58 -0.41 4.62
CA LEU A 123 -21.52 -0.31 6.07
C LEU A 123 -20.09 -0.35 6.62
N PRO A 124 -19.20 -1.29 6.22
CA PRO A 124 -17.81 -1.29 6.69
C PRO A 124 -17.05 -0.01 6.30
N VAL A 125 -17.32 0.51 5.11
CA VAL A 125 -16.69 1.76 4.62
C VAL A 125 -17.17 2.96 5.44
N ALA A 126 -18.48 3.04 5.73
CA ALA A 126 -19.05 4.08 6.57
C ALA A 126 -18.48 4.03 8.00
N VAL A 127 -18.37 2.83 8.59
CA VAL A 127 -17.77 2.63 9.91
C VAL A 127 -16.30 3.08 9.91
N LEU A 128 -15.54 2.74 8.87
CA LEU A 128 -14.16 3.18 8.73
C LEU A 128 -14.06 4.71 8.67
N ILE A 129 -14.87 5.35 7.84
CA ILE A 129 -14.90 6.81 7.70
C ILE A 129 -15.25 7.47 9.05
N VAL A 130 -16.31 7.01 9.70
CA VAL A 130 -16.71 7.53 11.02
C VAL A 130 -15.59 7.33 12.05
N SER A 131 -14.95 6.18 12.06
CA SER A 131 -13.85 5.94 13.00
C SER A 131 -12.65 6.87 12.78
N ILE A 132 -12.33 7.21 11.54
CA ILE A 132 -11.26 8.17 11.21
C ILE A 132 -11.60 9.57 11.75
N PHE A 133 -12.85 10.01 11.59
CA PHE A 133 -13.26 11.36 12.03
C PHE A 133 -13.52 11.46 13.54
N VAL A 134 -14.01 10.40 14.17
CA VAL A 134 -14.38 10.40 15.58
C VAL A 134 -13.18 10.06 16.49
N THR A 135 -12.25 9.26 16.00
CA THR A 135 -11.08 8.89 16.79
C THR A 135 -10.09 10.04 16.81
N LYS A 136 -9.98 10.72 17.97
CA LYS A 136 -8.97 11.77 18.19
C LYS A 136 -7.57 11.17 18.00
N GLU A 137 -6.64 11.99 17.50
CA GLU A 137 -5.24 11.61 17.29
C GLU A 137 -4.61 10.97 18.54
N ASP A 138 -4.92 11.50 19.74
CA ASP A 138 -4.47 10.97 21.03
C ASP A 138 -4.91 9.51 21.27
N THR A 139 -6.09 9.13 20.79
CA THR A 139 -6.60 7.76 20.95
C THR A 139 -5.93 6.81 19.95
N GLN A 140 -5.60 7.28 18.75
CA GLN A 140 -4.86 6.50 17.76
C GLN A 140 -3.44 6.22 18.25
N VAL A 141 -2.74 7.22 18.77
CA VAL A 141 -1.41 7.10 19.38
C VAL A 141 -1.44 6.16 20.59
N LYS A 142 -2.47 6.26 21.43
CA LYS A 142 -2.62 5.42 22.62
C LYS A 142 -2.95 3.97 22.29
N LEU A 143 -3.76 3.72 21.27
CA LEU A 143 -3.97 2.39 20.71
C LEU A 143 -2.69 1.82 20.12
N GLU A 144 -1.96 2.61 19.36
CA GLU A 144 -0.68 2.21 18.78
C GLU A 144 0.36 1.89 19.86
N SER A 145 0.44 2.69 20.93
CA SER A 145 1.34 2.45 22.08
C SER A 145 0.91 1.25 22.91
N SER A 146 -0.38 0.98 23.06
CA SER A 146 -0.88 -0.21 23.77
C SER A 146 -0.59 -1.51 23.01
N PHE A 147 -0.54 -1.47 21.69
CA PHE A 147 -0.14 -2.60 20.85
C PHE A 147 1.38 -2.72 20.66
N THR A 148 2.14 -1.69 21.02
CA THR A 148 3.61 -1.66 20.89
C THR A 148 4.31 -1.89 22.24
N ARG A 149 3.60 -2.42 23.25
CA ARG A 149 4.21 -2.71 24.55
C ARG A 149 5.32 -3.74 24.36
N PRO A 150 6.57 -3.39 24.65
CA PRO A 150 7.71 -4.30 24.48
C PRO A 150 7.84 -5.18 25.73
N ASP A 151 6.87 -6.06 25.95
CA ASP A 151 6.98 -7.05 27.03
C ASP A 151 7.61 -8.38 26.53
N SER A 152 8.31 -8.31 25.40
CA SER A 152 9.05 -9.45 24.85
C SER A 152 10.50 -9.12 24.48
N VAL A 153 11.17 -8.24 25.26
CA VAL A 153 12.62 -8.26 25.30
C VAL A 153 13.00 -9.01 26.57
N VAL A 154 12.88 -10.32 26.50
CA VAL A 154 13.58 -11.21 27.44
C VAL A 154 14.47 -12.13 26.64
N LEU A 155 15.79 -11.79 26.66
CA LEU A 155 16.99 -12.59 26.38
C LEU A 155 17.08 -13.27 25.01
#